data_f70ff5c854d36622cdafe2a9cd4bb4ca
#
_entry.id   f70ff5c854d36622cdafe2a9cd4bb4ca
#
_cell.length_a   1.000
_cell.length_b   1.000
_cell.length_c   1.000
_cell.angle_alpha   90.00
_cell.angle_beta   90.00
_cell.angle_gamma   90.00
#
_symmetry.space_group_name_H-M   'P 1'
#
loop_
_entity.id
_entity.type
_entity.pdbx_description
1 polymer ?
#
loop_
_entity_poly.entity_id
_entity_poly.type
_entity_poly.pdbx_seq_one_letter_code
_entity_poly.pdbx_strand_id
1 'polypeptide(L)'
;MLLVEDLRAGYGSLEVLHGISLNVQSGEAVAVLGPNGAGKSTLLRTISGLVEARTGQLKFEQESLTGRQAHSIPLLGLAHVPEARHVFAQLSVQENLMVGGTPLPSRAARMNALDEVLALFPMLRDKASVAAGSLSGGQQQMLAIGRALMSRPKLVMLDEPSLGLAPVIVEELYVALGKLKRAGLTILLVEQDVHTALEFADRAYVLENGAIALSGAASALRDDPHVRELYLGL
;
A
#
# COMPACT_ATOMS: atom_id res chain seq x y z
N MET A 1 -0.78 -1.70 15.65
CA MET A 1 -0.86 -0.60 14.65
C MET A 1 -2.17 -0.69 13.87
N LEU A 2 -2.36 -1.66 12.98
CA LEU A 2 -3.64 -1.92 12.28
C LEU A 2 -4.23 -3.24 12.76
N LEU A 3 -5.54 -3.26 13.03
CA LEU A 3 -6.31 -4.43 13.42
C LEU A 3 -7.57 -4.51 12.55
N VAL A 4 -7.78 -5.66 11.96
CA VAL A 4 -8.97 -6.03 11.19
C VAL A 4 -9.54 -7.30 11.82
N GLU A 5 -10.80 -7.29 12.23
CA GLU A 5 -11.45 -8.41 12.90
C GLU A 5 -12.81 -8.70 12.25
N ASP A 6 -12.99 -9.92 11.77
CA ASP A 6 -14.19 -10.47 11.12
C ASP A 6 -14.81 -9.51 10.08
N LEU A 7 -13.96 -8.91 9.26
CA LEU A 7 -14.35 -7.90 8.28
C LEU A 7 -15.12 -8.53 7.13
N ARG A 8 -16.36 -8.04 6.91
CA ARG A 8 -17.17 -8.34 5.73
C ARG A 8 -17.42 -7.05 4.96
N ALA A 9 -17.19 -7.07 3.67
CA ALA A 9 -17.36 -5.90 2.81
C ALA A 9 -17.59 -6.31 1.35
N GLY A 10 -18.05 -5.36 0.53
CA GLY A 10 -18.28 -5.60 -0.89
C GLY A 10 -19.02 -4.45 -1.56
N TYR A 11 -19.57 -4.68 -2.74
CA TYR A 11 -20.17 -3.66 -3.59
C TYR A 11 -21.66 -3.97 -3.83
N GLY A 12 -22.54 -3.04 -3.49
CA GLY A 12 -23.98 -3.25 -3.59
C GLY A 12 -24.43 -4.50 -2.84
N SER A 13 -25.04 -5.47 -3.53
CA SER A 13 -25.44 -6.78 -2.94
C SER A 13 -24.30 -7.81 -2.92
N LEU A 14 -23.23 -7.61 -3.70
CA LEU A 14 -22.11 -8.55 -3.78
C LEU A 14 -21.22 -8.40 -2.54
N GLU A 15 -21.08 -9.46 -1.75
CA GLU A 15 -20.07 -9.57 -0.71
C GLU A 15 -18.78 -10.13 -1.32
N VAL A 16 -17.64 -9.49 -1.03
CA VAL A 16 -16.32 -9.85 -1.55
C VAL A 16 -15.40 -10.32 -0.45
N LEU A 17 -15.51 -9.75 0.75
CA LEU A 17 -14.73 -10.14 1.92
C LEU A 17 -15.62 -10.89 2.90
N HIS A 18 -15.19 -12.07 3.29
CA HIS A 18 -15.98 -13.05 4.05
C HIS A 18 -15.39 -13.32 5.45
N GLY A 19 -15.30 -12.28 6.31
CA GLY A 19 -14.80 -12.44 7.67
C GLY A 19 -13.26 -12.40 7.76
N ILE A 20 -12.64 -11.41 7.13
CA ILE A 20 -11.19 -11.21 7.16
C ILE A 20 -10.75 -10.78 8.54
N SER A 21 -9.74 -11.49 9.08
CA SER A 21 -9.04 -11.10 10.30
C SER A 21 -7.54 -11.06 10.07
N LEU A 22 -6.93 -9.89 10.26
CA LEU A 22 -5.48 -9.68 10.16
C LEU A 22 -5.02 -8.55 11.08
N ASN A 23 -3.73 -8.53 11.36
CA ASN A 23 -3.10 -7.43 12.06
C ASN A 23 -1.76 -7.04 11.42
N VAL A 24 -1.37 -5.78 11.61
CA VAL A 24 -0.06 -5.25 11.23
C VAL A 24 0.53 -4.54 12.45
N GLN A 25 1.73 -4.92 12.84
CA GLN A 25 2.45 -4.29 13.95
C GLN A 25 3.20 -3.04 13.48
N SER A 26 3.61 -2.18 14.41
CA SER A 26 4.40 -0.99 14.09
C SER A 26 5.79 -1.38 13.58
N GLY A 27 6.22 -0.78 12.46
CA GLY A 27 7.50 -1.06 11.82
C GLY A 27 7.56 -2.38 11.04
N GLU A 28 6.46 -3.12 10.98
CA GLU A 28 6.35 -4.40 10.26
C GLU A 28 5.99 -4.17 8.79
N ALA A 29 6.53 -5.00 7.90
CA ALA A 29 6.05 -5.15 6.53
C ALA A 29 5.22 -6.43 6.42
N VAL A 30 3.93 -6.28 6.10
CA VAL A 30 3.00 -7.40 5.91
C VAL A 30 2.55 -7.46 4.47
N ALA A 31 2.58 -8.65 3.87
CA ALA A 31 2.02 -8.89 2.54
C ALA A 31 0.64 -9.55 2.63
N VAL A 32 -0.27 -9.13 1.75
CA VAL A 32 -1.52 -9.85 1.45
C VAL A 32 -1.42 -10.37 0.03
N LEU A 33 -1.36 -11.67 -0.11
CA LEU A 33 -1.12 -12.40 -1.34
C LEU A 33 -2.40 -13.06 -1.82
N GLY A 34 -2.50 -13.35 -3.10
CA GLY A 34 -3.63 -14.09 -3.65
C GLY A 34 -3.89 -13.76 -5.12
N PRO A 35 -4.70 -14.58 -5.81
CA PRO A 35 -5.01 -14.37 -7.21
C PRO A 35 -5.85 -13.11 -7.44
N ASN A 36 -5.98 -12.75 -8.73
CA ASN A 36 -6.89 -11.68 -9.14
C ASN A 36 -8.33 -12.04 -8.74
N GLY A 37 -9.06 -11.05 -8.21
CA GLY A 37 -10.42 -11.27 -7.71
C GLY A 37 -10.52 -11.85 -6.29
N ALA A 38 -9.42 -12.18 -5.62
CA ALA A 38 -9.45 -12.71 -4.25
C ALA A 38 -9.98 -11.72 -3.19
N GLY A 39 -10.06 -10.42 -3.52
CA GLY A 39 -10.55 -9.38 -2.61
C GLY A 39 -9.48 -8.44 -2.05
N LYS A 40 -8.22 -8.56 -2.50
CA LYS A 40 -7.06 -7.79 -2.02
C LYS A 40 -7.28 -6.27 -2.06
N SER A 41 -7.60 -5.73 -3.24
CA SER A 41 -7.88 -4.28 -3.39
C SER A 41 -9.14 -3.85 -2.64
N THR A 42 -10.14 -4.74 -2.52
CA THR A 42 -11.34 -4.46 -1.72
C THR A 42 -10.99 -4.31 -0.25
N LEU A 43 -10.08 -5.13 0.27
CA LEU A 43 -9.57 -5.01 1.63
C LEU A 43 -8.92 -3.62 1.86
N LEU A 44 -7.99 -3.21 1.00
CA LEU A 44 -7.33 -1.90 1.13
C LEU A 44 -8.32 -0.73 0.99
N ARG A 45 -9.27 -0.84 0.05
CA ARG A 45 -10.33 0.16 -0.12
C ARG A 45 -11.25 0.24 1.10
N THR A 46 -11.55 -0.89 1.75
CA THR A 46 -12.36 -0.90 2.97
C THR A 46 -11.60 -0.26 4.14
N ILE A 47 -10.33 -0.58 4.33
CA ILE A 47 -9.48 0.04 5.34
C ILE A 47 -9.37 1.55 5.10
N SER A 48 -9.33 2.00 3.84
CA SER A 48 -9.26 3.43 3.46
C SER A 48 -10.62 4.15 3.49
N GLY A 49 -11.72 3.49 3.87
CA GLY A 49 -13.06 4.08 3.89
C GLY A 49 -13.66 4.37 2.51
N LEU A 50 -13.09 3.78 1.44
CA LEU A 50 -13.61 3.88 0.06
C LEU A 50 -14.69 2.83 -0.23
N VAL A 51 -14.70 1.74 0.53
CA VAL A 51 -15.75 0.72 0.55
C VAL A 51 -16.22 0.60 1.98
N GLU A 52 -17.53 0.56 2.18
CA GLU A 52 -18.12 0.46 3.52
C GLU A 52 -17.99 -0.96 4.06
N ALA A 53 -17.54 -1.08 5.32
CA ALA A 53 -17.58 -2.34 6.05
C ALA A 53 -19.03 -2.69 6.42
N ARG A 54 -19.49 -3.89 6.08
CA ARG A 54 -20.83 -4.39 6.44
C ARG A 54 -20.88 -4.85 7.88
N THR A 55 -19.85 -5.59 8.29
CA THR A 55 -19.64 -6.07 9.66
C THR A 55 -18.17 -6.13 9.98
N GLY A 56 -17.82 -6.37 11.23
CA GLY A 56 -16.44 -6.47 11.71
C GLY A 56 -15.91 -5.17 12.28
N GLN A 57 -14.65 -5.21 12.71
CA GLN A 57 -13.97 -4.07 13.30
C GLN A 57 -12.72 -3.71 12.51
N LEU A 58 -12.54 -2.42 12.29
CA LEU A 58 -11.34 -1.84 11.72
C LEU A 58 -10.78 -0.83 12.71
N LYS A 59 -9.54 -1.03 13.16
CA LYS A 59 -8.86 -0.10 14.08
C LYS A 59 -7.46 0.22 13.57
N PHE A 60 -7.11 1.49 13.59
CA PHE A 60 -5.76 1.95 13.35
C PHE A 60 -5.26 2.69 14.60
N GLU A 61 -4.18 2.19 15.20
CA GLU A 61 -3.76 2.59 16.53
C GLU A 61 -4.89 2.32 17.55
N GLN A 62 -5.42 3.36 18.16
CA GLN A 62 -6.56 3.27 19.09
C GLN A 62 -7.87 3.80 18.48
N GLU A 63 -7.83 4.23 17.21
CA GLU A 63 -8.93 4.87 16.53
C GLU A 63 -9.72 3.85 15.69
N SER A 64 -11.06 3.87 15.80
CA SER A 64 -11.91 3.10 14.90
C SER A 64 -11.88 3.74 13.51
N LEU A 65 -11.69 2.92 12.47
CA LEU A 65 -11.84 3.32 11.07
C LEU A 65 -13.26 3.05 10.55
N THR A 66 -14.04 2.19 11.22
CA THR A 66 -15.40 1.81 10.79
C THR A 66 -16.29 3.05 10.74
N GLY A 67 -16.92 3.28 9.59
CA GLY A 67 -17.79 4.43 9.34
C GLY A 67 -17.08 5.78 9.15
N ARG A 68 -15.75 5.81 9.17
CA ARG A 68 -15.00 7.04 8.86
C ARG A 68 -15.05 7.36 7.37
N GLN A 69 -15.13 8.64 7.08
CA GLN A 69 -15.03 9.11 5.70
C GLN A 69 -13.60 9.00 5.18
N ALA A 70 -13.42 8.56 3.94
CA ALA A 70 -12.11 8.29 3.34
C ALA A 70 -11.11 9.46 3.46
N HIS A 71 -11.58 10.70 3.31
CA HIS A 71 -10.71 11.89 3.40
C HIS A 71 -10.15 12.15 4.81
N SER A 72 -10.74 11.60 5.87
CA SER A 72 -10.28 11.77 7.25
C SER A 72 -9.22 10.74 7.66
N ILE A 73 -9.12 9.59 6.96
CA ILE A 73 -8.21 8.50 7.29
C ILE A 73 -6.73 8.90 7.12
N PRO A 74 -6.32 9.64 6.07
CA PRO A 74 -4.93 10.11 5.93
C PRO A 74 -4.48 11.01 7.08
N LEU A 75 -5.40 11.73 7.74
CA LEU A 75 -5.10 12.60 8.89
C LEU A 75 -4.68 11.79 10.13
N LEU A 76 -5.02 10.50 10.19
CA LEU A 76 -4.58 9.59 11.24
C LEU A 76 -3.15 9.05 11.01
N GLY A 77 -2.59 9.29 9.82
CA GLY A 77 -1.30 8.78 9.40
C GLY A 77 -1.36 7.46 8.63
N LEU A 78 -2.47 7.14 7.98
CA LEU A 78 -2.62 5.98 7.11
C LEU A 78 -2.73 6.45 5.65
N ALA A 79 -1.76 6.09 4.82
CA ALA A 79 -1.75 6.43 3.41
C ALA A 79 -2.06 5.18 2.54
N HIS A 80 -2.78 5.39 1.45
CA HIS A 80 -3.12 4.35 0.48
C HIS A 80 -2.65 4.76 -0.92
N VAL A 81 -1.88 3.89 -1.56
CA VAL A 81 -1.45 4.00 -2.96
C VAL A 81 -2.22 2.92 -3.75
N PRO A 82 -3.22 3.30 -4.55
CA PRO A 82 -4.00 2.36 -5.33
C PRO A 82 -3.24 1.87 -6.57
N GLU A 83 -3.62 0.72 -7.11
CA GLU A 83 -3.05 0.08 -8.31
C GLU A 83 -2.94 1.05 -9.51
N ALA A 84 -3.98 1.85 -9.76
CA ALA A 84 -4.05 2.72 -10.94
C ALA A 84 -3.20 4.00 -10.87
N ARG A 85 -2.27 4.11 -9.90
CA ARG A 85 -1.34 5.25 -9.70
C ARG A 85 -2.03 6.59 -9.42
N HIS A 86 -3.07 6.95 -10.17
CA HIS A 86 -3.89 8.16 -10.04
C HIS A 86 -3.06 9.46 -9.87
N VAL A 87 -2.01 9.63 -10.72
CA VAL A 87 -1.28 10.89 -10.76
C VAL A 87 -2.14 11.98 -11.39
N PHE A 88 -1.98 13.22 -10.95
CA PHE A 88 -2.59 14.38 -11.58
C PHE A 88 -1.78 14.72 -12.83
N ALA A 89 -2.21 14.20 -13.97
CA ALA A 89 -1.44 14.20 -15.22
C ALA A 89 -1.01 15.59 -15.70
N GLN A 90 -1.83 16.62 -15.46
CA GLN A 90 -1.57 18.00 -15.88
C GLN A 90 -0.70 18.78 -14.89
N LEU A 91 -0.58 18.32 -13.65
CA LEU A 91 0.31 18.92 -12.67
C LEU A 91 1.74 18.41 -12.88
N SER A 92 2.71 19.25 -12.54
CA SER A 92 4.11 18.85 -12.47
C SER A 92 4.34 17.76 -11.41
N VAL A 93 5.49 17.10 -11.47
CA VAL A 93 5.94 16.15 -10.44
C VAL A 93 5.94 16.82 -9.06
N GLN A 94 6.52 18.01 -8.95
CA GLN A 94 6.59 18.74 -7.67
C GLN A 94 5.20 19.11 -7.16
N GLU A 95 4.29 19.57 -8.01
CA GLU A 95 2.92 19.89 -7.61
C GLU A 95 2.17 18.65 -7.16
N ASN A 96 2.31 17.51 -7.86
CA ASN A 96 1.74 16.22 -7.41
C ASN A 96 2.22 15.84 -6.00
N LEU A 97 3.51 15.97 -5.73
CA LEU A 97 4.07 15.70 -4.40
C LEU A 97 3.49 16.66 -3.36
N MET A 98 3.46 17.97 -3.66
CA MET A 98 2.96 18.99 -2.74
C MET A 98 1.49 18.78 -2.35
N VAL A 99 0.64 18.25 -3.24
CA VAL A 99 -0.75 17.86 -2.91
C VAL A 99 -0.75 16.80 -1.79
N GLY A 100 0.14 15.80 -1.84
CA GLY A 100 0.27 14.78 -0.80
C GLY A 100 0.64 15.31 0.58
N GLY A 101 1.32 16.47 0.62
CA GLY A 101 1.72 17.14 1.86
C GLY A 101 0.61 17.97 2.53
N THR A 102 -0.62 17.99 1.98
CA THR A 102 -1.73 18.79 2.53
C THR A 102 -2.02 18.52 4.02
N PRO A 103 -1.91 17.29 4.55
CA PRO A 103 -2.09 17.03 5.98
C PRO A 103 -1.05 17.69 6.90
N LEU A 104 0.11 18.10 6.37
CA LEU A 104 1.18 18.67 7.18
C LEU A 104 0.87 20.10 7.61
N PRO A 105 1.25 20.50 8.86
CA PRO A 105 0.77 21.73 9.51
C PRO A 105 1.37 23.01 8.91
N SER A 106 2.50 22.94 8.21
CA SER A 106 3.19 24.14 7.73
C SER A 106 3.86 23.93 6.36
N ARG A 107 4.15 25.05 5.69
CA ARG A 107 4.93 25.04 4.44
C ARG A 107 6.34 24.46 4.66
N ALA A 108 6.97 24.80 5.78
CA ALA A 108 8.30 24.27 6.11
C ALA A 108 8.27 22.74 6.26
N ALA A 109 7.26 22.19 6.96
CA ALA A 109 7.08 20.74 7.10
C ALA A 109 6.89 20.06 5.73
N ARG A 110 6.12 20.68 4.81
CA ARG A 110 5.93 20.16 3.44
C ARG A 110 7.21 20.21 2.62
N MET A 111 8.02 21.28 2.73
CA MET A 111 9.30 21.37 2.04
C MET A 111 10.29 20.30 2.53
N ASN A 112 10.38 20.09 3.84
CA ASN A 112 11.21 19.04 4.40
C ASN A 112 10.77 17.62 3.93
N ALA A 113 9.45 17.36 3.91
CA ALA A 113 8.92 16.10 3.37
C ALA A 113 9.23 15.94 1.88
N LEU A 114 9.16 17.03 1.09
CA LEU A 114 9.53 17.03 -0.31
C LEU A 114 10.99 16.65 -0.52
N ASP A 115 11.91 17.24 0.26
CA ASP A 115 13.33 16.92 0.17
C ASP A 115 13.62 15.45 0.54
N GLU A 116 12.95 14.91 1.55
CA GLU A 116 13.04 13.49 1.95
C GLU A 116 12.56 12.56 0.83
N VAL A 117 11.41 12.86 0.22
CA VAL A 117 10.85 12.08 -0.89
C VAL A 117 11.74 12.14 -2.13
N LEU A 118 12.27 13.33 -2.47
CA LEU A 118 13.19 13.51 -3.59
C LEU A 118 14.57 12.88 -3.35
N ALA A 119 14.98 12.71 -2.09
CA ALA A 119 16.17 11.93 -1.74
C ALA A 119 15.95 10.42 -1.89
N LEU A 120 14.72 9.96 -1.61
CA LEU A 120 14.34 8.55 -1.80
C LEU A 120 14.19 8.20 -3.30
N PHE A 121 13.64 9.12 -4.10
CA PHE A 121 13.40 8.97 -5.52
C PHE A 121 14.12 10.07 -6.33
N PRO A 122 15.46 9.99 -6.50
CA PRO A 122 16.25 11.06 -7.15
C PRO A 122 15.77 11.40 -8.57
N MET A 123 15.28 10.41 -9.31
CA MET A 123 14.72 10.57 -10.64
C MET A 123 13.51 11.54 -10.71
N LEU A 124 12.77 11.71 -9.61
CA LEU A 124 11.67 12.68 -9.52
C LEU A 124 12.20 14.10 -9.36
N ARG A 125 13.38 14.28 -8.74
CA ARG A 125 14.05 15.58 -8.59
C ARG A 125 14.40 16.16 -9.97
N ASP A 126 15.00 15.34 -10.83
CA ASP A 126 15.43 15.75 -12.17
C ASP A 126 14.24 16.13 -13.07
N LYS A 127 13.05 15.67 -12.72
CA LYS A 127 11.80 15.91 -13.46
C LYS A 127 10.79 16.77 -12.68
N ALA A 128 11.23 17.52 -11.67
CA ALA A 128 10.33 18.23 -10.74
C ALA A 128 9.33 19.16 -11.44
N SER A 129 9.73 19.82 -12.54
CA SER A 129 8.90 20.72 -13.34
C SER A 129 8.17 20.05 -14.51
N VAL A 130 8.40 18.75 -14.75
CA VAL A 130 7.79 18.01 -15.85
C VAL A 130 6.36 17.62 -15.49
N ALA A 131 5.42 17.69 -16.44
CA ALA A 131 4.05 17.23 -16.24
C ALA A 131 4.00 15.73 -15.98
N ALA A 132 3.28 15.31 -14.92
CA ALA A 132 3.25 13.93 -14.48
C ALA A 132 2.70 12.96 -15.54
N GLY A 133 1.83 13.44 -16.42
CA GLY A 133 1.28 12.63 -17.52
C GLY A 133 2.33 12.22 -18.56
N SER A 134 3.47 12.90 -18.65
CA SER A 134 4.55 12.55 -19.60
C SER A 134 5.59 11.57 -19.01
N LEU A 135 5.47 11.21 -17.76
CA LEU A 135 6.34 10.25 -17.10
C LEU A 135 6.07 8.81 -17.61
N SER A 136 7.11 7.96 -17.60
CA SER A 136 6.91 6.52 -17.81
C SER A 136 6.06 5.92 -16.71
N GLY A 137 5.49 4.73 -16.95
CA GLY A 137 4.67 4.04 -15.94
C GLY A 137 5.39 3.82 -14.61
N GLY A 138 6.67 3.42 -14.62
CA GLY A 138 7.46 3.28 -13.40
C GLY A 138 7.69 4.60 -12.68
N GLN A 139 7.95 5.67 -13.42
CA GLN A 139 8.10 7.00 -12.86
C GLN A 139 6.80 7.52 -12.22
N GLN A 140 5.65 7.25 -12.85
CA GLN A 140 4.34 7.56 -12.26
C GLN A 140 4.08 6.77 -10.99
N GLN A 141 4.52 5.50 -10.93
CA GLN A 141 4.42 4.68 -9.72
C GLN A 141 5.25 5.26 -8.56
N MET A 142 6.52 5.61 -8.84
CA MET A 142 7.37 6.28 -7.85
C MET A 142 6.77 7.62 -7.39
N LEU A 143 6.16 8.37 -8.31
CA LEU A 143 5.47 9.61 -7.98
C LEU A 143 4.24 9.38 -7.10
N ALA A 144 3.43 8.36 -7.38
CA ALA A 144 2.26 8.02 -6.57
C ALA A 144 2.64 7.61 -5.14
N ILE A 145 3.69 6.80 -4.99
CA ILE A 145 4.24 6.41 -3.69
C ILE A 145 4.85 7.65 -3.00
N GLY A 146 5.66 8.44 -3.71
CA GLY A 146 6.23 9.67 -3.17
C GLY A 146 5.16 10.63 -2.67
N ARG A 147 4.06 10.80 -3.40
CA ARG A 147 2.92 11.62 -2.99
C ARG A 147 2.27 11.11 -1.70
N ALA A 148 2.13 9.80 -1.54
CA ALA A 148 1.62 9.21 -0.30
C ALA A 148 2.56 9.47 0.88
N LEU A 149 3.87 9.36 0.68
CA LEU A 149 4.90 9.60 1.70
C LEU A 149 4.98 11.06 2.14
N MET A 150 4.56 12.02 1.29
CA MET A 150 4.52 13.44 1.64
C MET A 150 3.69 13.76 2.88
N SER A 151 2.69 12.93 3.22
CA SER A 151 1.91 13.09 4.45
C SER A 151 2.64 12.61 5.72
N ARG A 152 3.85 12.03 5.59
CA ARG A 152 4.59 11.35 6.66
C ARG A 152 3.74 10.31 7.38
N PRO A 153 3.22 9.32 6.64
CA PRO A 153 2.33 8.34 7.22
C PRO A 153 3.05 7.44 8.23
N LYS A 154 2.30 6.89 9.17
CA LYS A 154 2.75 5.81 10.07
C LYS A 154 2.61 4.44 9.41
N LEU A 155 1.62 4.30 8.53
CA LEU A 155 1.36 3.10 7.74
C LEU A 155 1.11 3.51 6.28
N VAL A 156 1.81 2.87 5.35
CA VAL A 156 1.50 2.95 3.91
C VAL A 156 0.93 1.63 3.44
N MET A 157 -0.20 1.70 2.74
CA MET A 157 -0.83 0.57 2.05
C MET A 157 -0.57 0.70 0.56
N LEU A 158 -0.06 -0.37 -0.07
CA LEU A 158 0.33 -0.41 -1.49
C LEU A 158 -0.48 -1.50 -2.19
N ASP A 159 -1.24 -1.12 -3.20
CA ASP A 159 -2.07 -2.03 -4.01
C ASP A 159 -1.35 -2.36 -5.31
N GLU A 160 -0.79 -3.56 -5.42
CA GLU A 160 -0.03 -4.11 -6.55
C GLU A 160 0.99 -3.12 -7.15
N PRO A 161 1.92 -2.59 -6.32
CA PRO A 161 2.81 -1.52 -6.75
C PRO A 161 3.82 -1.94 -7.83
N SER A 162 4.06 -3.23 -8.02
CA SER A 162 4.97 -3.76 -9.06
C SER A 162 4.29 -4.02 -10.40
N LEU A 163 2.94 -3.99 -10.44
CA LEU A 163 2.18 -4.41 -11.62
C LEU A 163 2.50 -3.58 -12.86
N GLY A 164 2.88 -4.29 -13.96
CA GLY A 164 3.17 -3.68 -15.26
C GLY A 164 4.44 -2.82 -15.28
N LEU A 165 5.35 -3.02 -14.33
CA LEU A 165 6.65 -2.36 -14.30
C LEU A 165 7.73 -3.27 -14.93
N ALA A 166 8.75 -2.64 -15.51
CA ALA A 166 9.93 -3.36 -15.95
C ALA A 166 10.73 -3.90 -14.73
N PRO A 167 11.39 -5.06 -14.83
CA PRO A 167 12.09 -5.69 -13.70
C PRO A 167 13.05 -4.77 -12.95
N VAL A 168 13.83 -3.95 -13.66
CA VAL A 168 14.76 -2.99 -13.05
C VAL A 168 14.02 -1.94 -12.19
N ILE A 169 12.82 -1.54 -12.58
CA ILE A 169 12.02 -0.57 -11.82
C ILE A 169 11.39 -1.24 -10.59
N VAL A 170 11.02 -2.51 -10.69
CA VAL A 170 10.56 -3.31 -9.54
C VAL A 170 11.67 -3.40 -8.50
N GLU A 171 12.90 -3.69 -8.92
CA GLU A 171 14.06 -3.74 -8.01
C GLU A 171 14.29 -2.38 -7.32
N GLU A 172 14.30 -1.27 -8.07
CA GLU A 172 14.42 0.08 -7.52
C GLU A 172 13.32 0.39 -6.50
N LEU A 173 12.08 -0.01 -6.80
CA LEU A 173 10.93 0.15 -5.91
C LEU A 173 11.15 -0.58 -4.59
N TYR A 174 11.49 -1.87 -4.62
CA TYR A 174 11.69 -2.66 -3.41
C TYR A 174 12.92 -2.22 -2.61
N VAL A 175 13.97 -1.73 -3.27
CA VAL A 175 15.10 -1.07 -2.59
C VAL A 175 14.63 0.18 -1.82
N ALA A 176 13.77 1.01 -2.43
CA ALA A 176 13.23 2.19 -1.78
C ALA A 176 12.31 1.82 -0.60
N LEU A 177 11.39 0.86 -0.79
CA LEU A 177 10.54 0.33 0.29
C LEU A 177 11.36 -0.28 1.43
N GLY A 178 12.45 -0.99 1.12
CA GLY A 178 13.38 -1.52 2.11
C GLY A 178 14.08 -0.43 2.94
N LYS A 179 14.41 0.72 2.34
CA LYS A 179 14.93 1.89 3.10
C LYS A 179 13.88 2.43 4.06
N LEU A 180 12.63 2.56 3.61
CA LEU A 180 11.51 3.05 4.43
C LEU A 180 11.20 2.10 5.58
N LYS A 181 11.16 0.78 5.32
CA LYS A 181 10.99 -0.25 6.35
C LYS A 181 12.07 -0.15 7.43
N ARG A 182 13.35 -0.04 7.03
CA ARG A 182 14.47 0.14 7.98
C ARG A 182 14.40 1.45 8.76
N ALA A 183 13.76 2.48 8.20
CA ALA A 183 13.48 3.74 8.89
C ALA A 183 12.27 3.65 9.85
N GLY A 184 11.62 2.48 9.97
CA GLY A 184 10.52 2.23 10.88
C GLY A 184 9.12 2.47 10.30
N LEU A 185 9.00 2.73 8.99
CA LEU A 185 7.69 2.84 8.35
C LEU A 185 7.00 1.48 8.31
N THR A 186 5.74 1.44 8.73
CA THR A 186 4.90 0.24 8.61
C THR A 186 4.36 0.13 7.19
N ILE A 187 4.38 -1.06 6.62
CA ILE A 187 3.97 -1.31 5.23
C ILE A 187 2.96 -2.45 5.17
N LEU A 188 1.81 -2.22 4.56
CA LEU A 188 0.88 -3.26 4.14
C LEU A 188 0.89 -3.34 2.62
N LEU A 189 1.43 -4.44 2.09
CA LEU A 189 1.63 -4.66 0.66
C LEU A 189 0.61 -5.67 0.15
N VAL A 190 -0.14 -5.33 -0.87
CA VAL A 190 -0.93 -6.28 -1.64
C VAL A 190 -0.20 -6.57 -2.93
N GLU A 191 0.04 -7.84 -3.24
CA GLU A 191 0.79 -8.26 -4.43
C GLU A 191 0.25 -9.55 -5.04
N GLN A 192 0.46 -9.68 -6.34
CA GLN A 192 0.25 -10.91 -7.09
C GLN A 192 1.56 -11.70 -7.25
N ASP A 193 2.70 -11.03 -7.35
CA ASP A 193 4.02 -11.66 -7.35
C ASP A 193 4.38 -12.11 -5.92
N VAL A 194 4.05 -13.37 -5.65
CA VAL A 194 4.24 -14.01 -4.34
C VAL A 194 5.71 -14.09 -3.96
N HIS A 195 6.59 -14.38 -4.93
CA HIS A 195 8.02 -14.53 -4.67
C HIS A 195 8.61 -13.22 -4.13
N THR A 196 8.48 -12.15 -4.89
CA THR A 196 9.02 -10.83 -4.52
C THR A 196 8.40 -10.30 -3.21
N ALA A 197 7.10 -10.52 -3.03
CA ALA A 197 6.42 -10.07 -1.81
C ALA A 197 6.89 -10.83 -0.56
N LEU A 198 7.09 -12.17 -0.64
CA LEU A 198 7.58 -12.98 0.48
C LEU A 198 9.06 -12.74 0.80
N GLU A 199 9.87 -12.29 -0.17
CA GLU A 199 11.25 -11.86 0.10
C GLU A 199 11.30 -10.54 0.88
N PHE A 200 10.34 -9.66 0.65
CA PHE A 200 10.29 -8.33 1.26
C PHE A 200 9.62 -8.31 2.63
N ALA A 201 8.50 -9.04 2.78
CA ALA A 201 7.65 -8.98 3.96
C ALA A 201 8.25 -9.74 5.16
N ASP A 202 7.85 -9.35 6.37
CA ASP A 202 8.12 -10.11 7.61
C ASP A 202 7.10 -11.21 7.80
N ARG A 203 5.82 -10.91 7.51
CA ARG A 203 4.68 -11.83 7.58
C ARG A 203 3.80 -11.67 6.34
N ALA A 204 3.03 -12.72 6.05
CA ALA A 204 2.04 -12.63 5.01
C ALA A 204 0.72 -13.34 5.36
N TYR A 205 -0.32 -12.93 4.66
CA TYR A 205 -1.64 -13.54 4.61
C TYR A 205 -1.95 -13.92 3.17
N VAL A 206 -2.38 -15.15 2.95
CA VAL A 206 -2.85 -15.61 1.64
C VAL A 206 -4.36 -15.49 1.62
N LEU A 207 -4.87 -14.69 0.69
CA LEU A 207 -6.30 -14.41 0.52
C LEU A 207 -6.83 -15.20 -0.67
N GLU A 208 -7.86 -16.01 -0.44
CA GLU A 208 -8.55 -16.79 -1.46
C GLU A 208 -10.06 -16.63 -1.30
N ASN A 209 -10.75 -16.33 -2.40
CA ASN A 209 -12.21 -16.19 -2.41
C ASN A 209 -12.77 -15.34 -1.26
N GLY A 210 -12.11 -14.23 -0.94
CA GLY A 210 -12.53 -13.31 0.11
C GLY A 210 -12.28 -13.75 1.55
N ALA A 211 -11.52 -14.83 1.78
CA ALA A 211 -11.15 -15.33 3.11
C ALA A 211 -9.63 -15.53 3.23
N ILE A 212 -9.10 -15.49 4.46
CA ILE A 212 -7.70 -15.83 4.72
C ILE A 212 -7.57 -17.36 4.72
N ALA A 213 -6.82 -17.90 3.75
CA ALA A 213 -6.53 -19.32 3.65
C ALA A 213 -5.31 -19.71 4.49
N LEU A 214 -4.23 -18.92 4.45
CA LEU A 214 -3.00 -19.15 5.19
C LEU A 214 -2.48 -17.84 5.78
N SER A 215 -1.73 -17.93 6.86
CA SER A 215 -1.00 -16.79 7.42
C SER A 215 0.20 -17.24 8.23
N GLY A 216 1.26 -16.43 8.24
CA GLY A 216 2.47 -16.76 8.99
C GLY A 216 3.65 -15.85 8.70
N ALA A 217 4.81 -16.24 9.22
CA ALA A 217 6.08 -15.63 8.83
C ALA A 217 6.31 -15.81 7.32
N ALA A 218 6.77 -14.77 6.63
CA ALA A 218 6.97 -14.82 5.18
C ALA A 218 7.96 -15.93 4.77
N SER A 219 9.00 -16.17 5.57
CA SER A 219 9.93 -17.27 5.37
C SER A 219 9.27 -18.65 5.44
N ALA A 220 8.34 -18.85 6.38
CA ALA A 220 7.63 -20.13 6.50
C ALA A 220 6.66 -20.35 5.32
N LEU A 221 5.95 -19.30 4.88
CA LEU A 221 5.02 -19.38 3.75
C LEU A 221 5.74 -19.59 2.42
N ARG A 222 6.97 -19.10 2.25
CA ARG A 222 7.77 -19.35 1.07
C ARG A 222 8.11 -20.84 0.89
N ASP A 223 8.27 -21.56 1.99
CA ASP A 223 8.60 -22.99 2.00
C ASP A 223 7.34 -23.88 2.10
N ASP A 224 6.14 -23.29 2.22
CA ASP A 224 4.88 -24.02 2.32
C ASP A 224 4.52 -24.69 0.98
N PRO A 225 4.22 -26.02 0.96
CA PRO A 225 3.92 -26.75 -0.27
C PRO A 225 2.72 -26.20 -1.03
N HIS A 226 1.67 -25.75 -0.34
CA HIS A 226 0.47 -25.21 -0.97
C HIS A 226 0.76 -23.87 -1.65
N VAL A 227 1.55 -23.00 -1.02
CA VAL A 227 1.98 -21.73 -1.62
C VAL A 227 2.88 -21.99 -2.82
N ARG A 228 3.78 -22.97 -2.74
CA ARG A 228 4.69 -23.32 -3.83
C ARG A 228 3.95 -23.87 -5.04
N GLU A 229 3.02 -24.79 -4.83
CA GLU A 229 2.23 -25.41 -5.91
C GLU A 229 1.32 -24.38 -6.60
N LEU A 230 0.57 -23.57 -5.84
CA LEU A 230 -0.44 -22.66 -6.39
C LEU A 230 0.16 -21.37 -6.98
N TYR A 231 1.25 -20.86 -6.41
CA TYR A 231 1.73 -19.51 -6.71
C TYR A 231 3.16 -19.44 -7.22
N LEU A 232 4.01 -20.45 -6.96
CA LEU A 232 5.40 -20.44 -7.40
C LEU A 232 5.64 -21.41 -8.58
N GLY A 233 4.66 -22.25 -8.91
CA GLY A 233 4.76 -23.21 -10.02
C GLY A 233 5.79 -24.30 -9.81
N LEU A 234 6.06 -24.68 -8.55
CA LEU A 234 7.10 -25.62 -8.13
C LEU A 234 6.50 -26.89 -7.55
#